data_8aa986d07ecd977f8a76f717143f761d
#
_entry.id   8aa986d07ecd977f8a76f717143f761d
#
_cell.length_a   1.000
_cell.length_b   1.000
_cell.length_c   1.000
_cell.angle_alpha   90.00
_cell.angle_beta   90.00
_cell.angle_gamma   90.00
#
_symmetry.space_group_name_H-M   'P 1'
#
loop_
_entity.id
_entity.type
_entity.pdbx_description
1 polymer ?
#
loop_
_entity_poly.entity_id
_entity_poly.type
_entity_poly.pdbx_seq_one_letter_code
_entity_poly.pdbx_strand_id
1 'polypeptide(L)'
;MVRFDNVGLRYGMGPEVLKDLTFSIAPRSFQFLTGPSGAGKTTLLRLILLSLKPTRGLISIFGTDVSQIAGDSLTTARRRMGVVFQDFRLLDHLTTYENVALPLRVQGKEEASYRAEVVELLRWVGLGERMHVLPPVLSGGEKQRAAIARALIVRPELLLADEPTGNVDPN
;
A
#
# COMPACT_ATOMS: atom_id res chain seq x y z
N MET A 1 8.55 10.79 -9.31
CA MET A 1 7.20 10.30 -8.95
C MET A 1 6.79 10.72 -7.54
N VAL A 2 7.64 10.52 -6.54
CA VAL A 2 7.48 11.08 -5.18
C VAL A 2 8.67 12.00 -4.89
N ARG A 3 8.43 13.18 -4.33
CA ARG A 3 9.47 14.12 -3.93
C ARG A 3 9.16 14.70 -2.56
N PHE A 4 10.14 14.70 -1.70
CA PHE A 4 10.17 15.34 -0.39
C PHE A 4 11.18 16.48 -0.43
N ASP A 5 10.81 17.64 0.11
CA ASP A 5 11.66 18.82 0.17
C ASP A 5 11.56 19.42 1.57
N ASN A 6 12.62 19.28 2.36
CA ASN A 6 12.76 19.75 3.73
C ASN A 6 11.56 19.36 4.64
N VAL A 7 11.09 18.11 4.49
CA VAL A 7 9.89 17.62 5.18
C VAL A 7 10.18 17.30 6.63
N GLY A 8 9.34 17.82 7.52
CA GLY A 8 9.26 17.45 8.93
C GLY A 8 7.86 17.02 9.31
N LEU A 9 7.78 16.12 10.29
CA LEU A 9 6.51 15.70 10.87
C LEU A 9 6.64 15.52 12.38
N ARG A 10 5.69 16.09 13.11
CA ARG A 10 5.47 15.86 14.55
C ARG A 10 4.03 15.42 14.81
N TYR A 11 3.83 14.64 15.83
CA TYR A 11 2.50 14.29 16.33
C TYR A 11 2.13 15.24 17.49
N GLY A 12 1.08 16.00 17.30
CA GLY A 12 0.63 16.99 18.30
C GLY A 12 1.74 17.99 18.66
N MET A 13 1.96 18.19 19.95
CA MET A 13 2.98 19.11 20.50
C MET A 13 4.34 18.41 20.76
N GLY A 14 4.45 17.13 20.40
CA GLY A 14 5.67 16.34 20.65
C GLY A 14 6.86 16.72 19.75
N PRO A 15 8.01 16.05 19.95
CA PRO A 15 9.18 16.24 19.09
C PRO A 15 8.90 15.79 17.66
N GLU A 16 9.67 16.32 16.72
CA GLU A 16 9.61 15.84 15.33
C GLU A 16 10.09 14.39 15.23
N VAL A 17 9.22 13.55 14.66
CA VAL A 17 9.52 12.13 14.35
C VAL A 17 10.29 12.02 13.04
N LEU A 18 9.98 12.89 12.06
CA LEU A 18 10.72 13.03 10.82
C LEU A 18 11.30 14.44 10.75
N LYS A 19 12.58 14.55 10.38
CA LYS A 19 13.31 15.83 10.35
C LYS A 19 14.03 15.98 9.03
N ASP A 20 13.87 17.14 8.40
CA ASP A 20 14.66 17.61 7.24
C ASP A 20 14.77 16.60 6.10
N LEU A 21 13.70 15.80 5.87
CA LEU A 21 13.72 14.80 4.82
C LEU A 21 13.68 15.46 3.45
N THR A 22 14.74 15.25 2.67
CA THR A 22 14.85 15.70 1.28
C THR A 22 15.35 14.56 0.42
N PHE A 23 14.46 14.00 -0.41
CA PHE A 23 14.77 12.92 -1.34
C PHE A 23 13.71 12.82 -2.45
N SER A 24 13.99 12.01 -3.45
CA SER A 24 13.04 11.71 -4.51
C SER A 24 13.04 10.23 -4.88
N ILE A 25 11.88 9.71 -5.24
CA ILE A 25 11.68 8.37 -5.80
C ILE A 25 11.30 8.55 -7.27
N ALA A 26 12.19 8.12 -8.15
CA ALA A 26 11.96 8.20 -9.59
C ALA A 26 10.91 7.16 -10.05
N PRO A 27 10.23 7.37 -11.18
CA PRO A 27 9.42 6.32 -11.81
C PRO A 27 10.29 5.10 -12.13
N ARG A 28 9.69 3.91 -12.05
CA ARG A 28 10.36 2.62 -12.35
C ARG A 28 11.61 2.36 -11.51
N SER A 29 11.73 2.98 -10.34
CA SER A 29 12.80 2.68 -9.38
C SER A 29 12.30 1.73 -8.30
N PHE A 30 13.23 0.97 -7.72
CA PHE A 30 13.00 0.14 -6.55
C PHE A 30 13.87 0.67 -5.41
N GLN A 31 13.26 0.90 -4.23
CA GLN A 31 13.94 1.51 -3.08
C GLN A 31 13.67 0.69 -1.82
N PHE A 32 14.71 0.44 -1.04
CA PHE A 32 14.58 -0.09 0.31
C PHE A 32 14.62 1.06 1.33
N LEU A 33 13.62 1.06 2.22
CA LEU A 33 13.62 1.92 3.39
C LEU A 33 14.10 1.10 4.60
N THR A 34 15.31 1.37 5.06
CA THR A 34 15.95 0.69 6.19
C THR A 34 16.11 1.61 7.38
N GLY A 35 16.21 1.04 8.55
CA GLY A 35 16.43 1.77 9.81
C GLY A 35 15.91 1.01 11.03
N PRO A 36 16.33 1.38 12.24
CA PRO A 36 15.91 0.72 13.47
C PRO A 36 14.39 0.86 13.71
N SER A 37 13.86 0.07 14.63
CA SER A 37 12.48 0.26 15.10
C SER A 37 12.33 1.67 15.68
N GLY A 38 11.19 2.32 15.40
CA GLY A 38 10.95 3.70 15.85
C GLY A 38 11.61 4.79 14.99
N ALA A 39 12.39 4.46 13.96
CA ALA A 39 13.02 5.46 13.07
C ALA A 39 12.06 6.28 12.21
N GLY A 40 10.74 6.04 12.31
CA GLY A 40 9.74 6.77 11.53
C GLY A 40 9.39 6.14 10.17
N LYS A 41 9.83 4.91 9.87
CA LYS A 41 9.55 4.21 8.61
C LYS A 41 8.05 4.19 8.27
N THR A 42 7.23 3.71 9.18
CA THR A 42 5.76 3.67 9.01
C THR A 42 5.16 5.08 8.89
N THR A 43 5.73 6.07 9.59
CA THR A 43 5.30 7.48 9.48
C THR A 43 5.60 8.04 8.08
N LEU A 44 6.77 7.73 7.51
CA LEU A 44 7.11 8.09 6.15
C LEU A 44 6.16 7.44 5.13
N LEU A 45 5.87 6.14 5.29
CA LEU A 45 4.91 5.44 4.44
C LEU A 45 3.51 6.07 4.53
N ARG A 46 3.06 6.49 5.73
CA ARG A 46 1.78 7.19 5.91
C ARG A 46 1.72 8.55 5.23
N LEU A 47 2.83 9.29 5.16
CA LEU A 47 2.92 10.53 4.37
C LEU A 47 2.78 10.24 2.87
N ILE A 48 3.49 9.23 2.37
CA ILE A 48 3.40 8.84 0.95
C ILE A 48 1.99 8.34 0.61
N LEU A 49 1.32 7.61 1.53
CA LEU A 49 -0.06 7.15 1.39
C LEU A 49 -1.12 8.25 1.55
N LEU A 50 -0.69 9.50 1.75
CA LEU A 50 -1.59 10.63 1.98
C LEU A 50 -2.50 10.44 3.22
N SER A 51 -2.10 9.57 4.17
CA SER A 51 -2.82 9.34 5.44
C SER A 51 -2.45 10.37 6.50
N LEU A 52 -1.31 11.04 6.32
CA LEU A 52 -0.83 12.15 7.13
C LEU A 52 -0.43 13.30 6.21
N LYS A 53 -0.45 14.51 6.74
CA LYS A 53 0.13 15.70 6.10
C LYS A 53 1.41 16.07 6.84
N PRO A 54 2.45 16.58 6.15
CA PRO A 54 3.65 17.07 6.81
C PRO A 54 3.32 18.27 7.70
N THR A 55 4.09 18.47 8.77
CA THR A 55 3.99 19.68 9.59
C THR A 55 4.80 20.84 9.03
N ARG A 56 5.80 20.54 8.21
CA ARG A 56 6.58 21.51 7.42
C ARG A 56 7.18 20.85 6.20
N GLY A 57 7.68 21.67 5.26
CA GLY A 57 8.23 21.22 3.99
C GLY A 57 7.17 20.88 2.95
N LEU A 58 7.60 20.42 1.80
CA LEU A 58 6.73 20.13 0.66
C LEU A 58 6.86 18.66 0.25
N ILE A 59 5.72 18.04 -0.02
CA ILE A 59 5.65 16.69 -0.61
C ILE A 59 4.90 16.81 -1.92
N SER A 60 5.47 16.30 -3.00
CA SER A 60 4.73 16.09 -4.24
C SER A 60 4.66 14.61 -4.60
N ILE A 61 3.48 14.16 -5.01
CA ILE A 61 3.20 12.80 -5.42
C ILE A 61 2.50 12.83 -6.77
N PHE A 62 3.02 12.05 -7.72
CA PHE A 62 2.56 12.03 -9.11
C PHE A 62 2.56 13.43 -9.78
N GLY A 63 3.46 14.32 -9.33
CA GLY A 63 3.57 15.69 -9.85
C GLY A 63 2.65 16.71 -9.19
N THR A 64 1.81 16.30 -8.23
CA THR A 64 0.88 17.18 -7.51
C THR A 64 1.37 17.42 -6.08
N ASP A 65 1.32 18.67 -5.60
CA ASP A 65 1.60 19.03 -4.21
C ASP A 65 0.52 18.40 -3.29
N VAL A 66 0.97 17.69 -2.26
CA VAL A 66 0.11 17.00 -1.30
C VAL A 66 -0.82 17.98 -0.54
N SER A 67 -0.40 19.23 -0.37
CA SER A 67 -1.24 20.26 0.27
C SER A 67 -2.51 20.57 -0.53
N GLN A 68 -2.44 20.40 -1.85
CA GLN A 68 -3.55 20.65 -2.79
C GLN A 68 -4.44 19.42 -3.00
N ILE A 69 -3.99 18.24 -2.52
CA ILE A 69 -4.75 16.99 -2.68
C ILE A 69 -5.81 16.90 -1.56
N ALA A 70 -7.08 16.98 -1.93
CA ALA A 70 -8.22 16.86 -1.03
C ALA A 70 -9.46 16.29 -1.74
N GLY A 71 -10.45 15.78 -0.99
CA GLY A 71 -11.70 15.28 -1.56
C GLY A 71 -11.47 14.19 -2.61
N ASP A 72 -12.06 14.34 -3.79
CA ASP A 72 -12.00 13.36 -4.88
C ASP A 72 -10.58 13.16 -5.45
N SER A 73 -9.75 14.22 -5.43
CA SER A 73 -8.36 14.11 -5.88
C SER A 73 -7.53 13.22 -4.95
N LEU A 74 -7.84 13.18 -3.65
CA LEU A 74 -7.22 12.27 -2.68
C LEU A 74 -7.57 10.81 -2.99
N THR A 75 -8.84 10.53 -3.27
CA THR A 75 -9.30 9.20 -3.65
C THR A 75 -8.65 8.76 -4.96
N THR A 76 -8.59 9.65 -5.94
CA THR A 76 -7.94 9.39 -7.24
C THR A 76 -6.45 9.10 -7.09
N ALA A 77 -5.73 9.89 -6.28
CA ALA A 77 -4.31 9.66 -6.02
C ALA A 77 -4.07 8.31 -5.32
N ARG A 78 -4.88 7.95 -4.33
CA ARG A 78 -4.77 6.66 -3.62
C ARG A 78 -5.08 5.46 -4.51
N ARG A 79 -5.99 5.57 -5.47
CA ARG A 79 -6.29 4.50 -6.44
C ARG A 79 -5.11 4.14 -7.35
N ARG A 80 -4.12 5.03 -7.48
CA ARG A 80 -2.87 4.81 -8.21
C ARG A 80 -1.79 4.14 -7.36
N MET A 81 -2.09 3.85 -6.08
CA MET A 81 -1.16 3.26 -5.11
C MET A 81 -1.62 1.85 -4.73
N GLY A 82 -0.68 0.90 -4.69
CA GLY A 82 -0.85 -0.41 -4.08
C GLY A 82 -0.15 -0.43 -2.72
N VAL A 83 -0.76 -1.08 -1.73
CA VAL A 83 -0.19 -1.15 -0.38
C VAL A 83 -0.25 -2.57 0.15
N VAL A 84 0.90 -3.06 0.60
CA VAL A 84 1.02 -4.29 1.38
C VAL A 84 1.34 -3.89 2.82
N PHE A 85 0.41 -4.16 3.74
CA PHE A 85 0.59 -3.88 5.17
C PHE A 85 1.23 -5.06 5.88
N GLN A 86 1.96 -4.80 6.94
CA GLN A 86 2.60 -5.80 7.80
C GLN A 86 1.57 -6.81 8.37
N ASP A 87 0.37 -6.33 8.75
CA ASP A 87 -0.75 -7.12 9.27
C ASP A 87 -1.71 -7.63 8.18
N PHE A 88 -1.30 -7.59 6.91
CA PHE A 88 -2.02 -7.98 5.70
C PHE A 88 -3.34 -7.24 5.46
N ARG A 89 -4.08 -6.88 6.48
CA ARG A 89 -5.41 -6.22 6.46
C ARG A 89 -6.39 -6.86 5.48
N LEU A 90 -6.42 -8.18 5.47
CA LEU A 90 -7.47 -8.91 4.78
C LEU A 90 -8.77 -8.78 5.59
N LEU A 91 -9.90 -8.72 4.90
CA LEU A 91 -11.21 -8.71 5.52
C LEU A 91 -11.66 -10.15 5.76
N ASP A 92 -11.79 -10.55 7.02
CA ASP A 92 -12.03 -11.94 7.43
C ASP A 92 -13.38 -12.52 6.97
N HIS A 93 -14.35 -11.65 6.68
CA HIS A 93 -15.67 -12.02 6.19
C HIS A 93 -15.76 -12.11 4.66
N LEU A 94 -14.69 -11.80 3.94
CA LEU A 94 -14.56 -11.94 2.50
C LEU A 94 -13.63 -13.09 2.16
N THR A 95 -13.96 -13.85 1.12
CA THR A 95 -13.07 -14.88 0.56
C THR A 95 -11.76 -14.29 0.06
N THR A 96 -10.77 -15.13 -0.20
CA THR A 96 -9.49 -14.72 -0.80
C THR A 96 -9.72 -14.00 -2.15
N TYR A 97 -10.62 -14.54 -2.99
CA TYR A 97 -11.02 -13.91 -4.25
C TYR A 97 -11.60 -12.51 -4.03
N GLU A 98 -12.58 -12.39 -3.13
CA GLU A 98 -13.25 -11.12 -2.84
C GLU A 98 -12.28 -10.08 -2.24
N ASN A 99 -11.33 -10.51 -1.39
CA ASN A 99 -10.28 -9.64 -0.88
C ASN A 99 -9.41 -9.07 -2.01
N VAL A 100 -8.99 -9.90 -2.96
CA VAL A 100 -8.18 -9.47 -4.10
C VAL A 100 -9.00 -8.60 -5.05
N ALA A 101 -10.28 -8.91 -5.28
CA ALA A 101 -11.17 -8.15 -6.13
C ALA A 101 -11.63 -6.82 -5.52
N LEU A 102 -11.52 -6.66 -4.19
CA LEU A 102 -12.07 -5.53 -3.44
C LEU A 102 -11.71 -4.15 -4.01
N PRO A 103 -10.45 -3.86 -4.38
CA PRO A 103 -10.10 -2.56 -4.96
C PRO A 103 -10.83 -2.25 -6.26
N LEU A 104 -11.10 -3.27 -7.08
CA LEU A 104 -11.83 -3.09 -8.35
C LEU A 104 -13.33 -2.84 -8.10
N ARG A 105 -13.91 -3.54 -7.10
CA ARG A 105 -15.29 -3.30 -6.65
C ARG A 105 -15.47 -1.88 -6.11
N VAL A 106 -14.53 -1.39 -5.30
CA VAL A 106 -14.54 -0.01 -4.78
C VAL A 106 -14.39 1.03 -5.90
N GLN A 107 -13.77 0.67 -7.02
CA GLN A 107 -13.73 1.50 -8.21
C GLN A 107 -15.03 1.47 -9.04
N GLY A 108 -16.04 0.68 -8.63
CA GLY A 108 -17.32 0.56 -9.34
C GLY A 108 -17.26 -0.34 -10.58
N LYS A 109 -16.22 -1.17 -10.73
CA LYS A 109 -16.14 -2.11 -11.86
C LYS A 109 -17.11 -3.27 -11.66
N GLU A 110 -17.72 -3.71 -12.74
CA GLU A 110 -18.57 -4.91 -12.76
C GLU A 110 -17.71 -6.18 -12.68
N GLU A 111 -18.16 -7.19 -11.92
CA GLU A 111 -17.42 -8.43 -11.72
C GLU A 111 -17.06 -9.13 -13.02
N ALA A 112 -17.95 -9.16 -13.98
CA ALA A 112 -17.72 -9.77 -15.29
C ALA A 112 -16.46 -9.21 -15.98
N SER A 113 -16.13 -7.92 -15.74
CA SER A 113 -15.00 -7.24 -16.38
C SER A 113 -13.63 -7.60 -15.78
N TYR A 114 -13.57 -8.10 -14.52
CA TYR A 114 -12.29 -8.37 -13.85
C TYR A 114 -12.14 -9.80 -13.33
N ARG A 115 -13.20 -10.62 -13.38
CA ARG A 115 -13.19 -11.98 -12.82
C ARG A 115 -12.03 -12.83 -13.36
N ALA A 116 -11.82 -12.81 -14.67
CA ALA A 116 -10.74 -13.58 -15.30
C ALA A 116 -9.35 -13.13 -14.80
N GLU A 117 -9.13 -11.81 -14.71
CA GLU A 117 -7.87 -11.23 -14.23
C GLU A 117 -7.59 -11.59 -12.77
N VAL A 118 -8.59 -11.52 -11.90
CA VAL A 118 -8.45 -11.89 -10.48
C VAL A 118 -8.11 -13.39 -10.34
N VAL A 119 -8.79 -14.26 -11.08
CA VAL A 119 -8.52 -15.71 -11.07
C VAL A 119 -7.11 -16.02 -11.56
N GLU A 120 -6.68 -15.38 -12.65
CA GLU A 120 -5.35 -15.55 -13.21
C GLU A 120 -4.27 -15.09 -12.20
N LEU A 121 -4.45 -13.93 -11.59
CA LEU A 121 -3.52 -13.40 -10.59
C LEU A 121 -3.45 -14.31 -9.36
N LEU A 122 -4.58 -14.83 -8.87
CA LEU A 122 -4.60 -15.78 -7.75
C LEU A 122 -3.87 -17.08 -8.09
N ARG A 123 -4.01 -17.59 -9.30
CA ARG A 123 -3.24 -18.75 -9.77
C ARG A 123 -1.74 -18.45 -9.82
N TRP A 124 -1.38 -17.29 -10.34
CA TRP A 124 0.01 -16.87 -10.45
C TRP A 124 0.71 -16.75 -9.09
N VAL A 125 0.01 -16.26 -8.05
CA VAL A 125 0.55 -16.21 -6.68
C VAL A 125 0.38 -17.53 -5.90
N GLY A 126 -0.06 -18.62 -6.57
CA GLY A 126 -0.21 -19.95 -5.94
C GLY A 126 -1.40 -20.07 -5.00
N LEU A 127 -2.48 -19.29 -5.22
CA LEU A 127 -3.71 -19.30 -4.42
C LEU A 127 -4.94 -19.76 -5.22
N GLY A 128 -4.74 -20.42 -6.37
CA GLY A 128 -5.83 -20.87 -7.24
C GLY A 128 -6.83 -21.76 -6.51
N GLU A 129 -6.36 -22.75 -5.72
CA GLU A 129 -7.21 -23.67 -4.94
C GLU A 129 -7.72 -23.04 -3.64
N ARG A 130 -7.26 -21.85 -3.28
CA ARG A 130 -7.61 -21.12 -2.05
C ARG A 130 -8.53 -19.92 -2.29
N MET A 131 -8.96 -19.69 -3.53
CA MET A 131 -9.73 -18.47 -3.85
C MET A 131 -11.08 -18.36 -3.13
N HIS A 132 -11.68 -19.47 -2.73
CA HIS A 132 -12.95 -19.49 -2.00
C HIS A 132 -12.80 -19.62 -0.47
N VAL A 133 -11.55 -19.66 0.02
CA VAL A 133 -11.25 -19.81 1.45
C VAL A 133 -11.21 -18.43 2.13
N LEU A 134 -11.70 -18.37 3.37
CA LEU A 134 -11.66 -17.14 4.19
C LEU A 134 -10.26 -16.93 4.81
N PRO A 135 -9.83 -15.69 5.02
CA PRO A 135 -8.51 -15.37 5.56
C PRO A 135 -8.13 -16.06 6.88
N PRO A 136 -9.04 -16.31 7.86
CA PRO A 136 -8.66 -16.99 9.09
C PRO A 136 -8.08 -18.40 8.88
N VAL A 137 -8.45 -19.08 7.79
CA VAL A 137 -7.99 -20.44 7.46
C VAL A 137 -6.67 -20.44 6.69
N LEU A 138 -6.26 -19.30 6.15
CA LEU A 138 -5.00 -19.15 5.40
C LEU A 138 -3.79 -19.13 6.33
N SER A 139 -2.70 -19.75 5.91
CA SER A 139 -1.38 -19.58 6.54
C SER A 139 -0.87 -18.14 6.40
N GLY A 140 0.14 -17.76 7.19
CA GLY A 140 0.77 -16.44 7.10
C GLY A 140 1.27 -16.10 5.69
N GLY A 141 1.96 -17.05 5.05
CA GLY A 141 2.43 -16.90 3.67
C GLY A 141 1.31 -16.80 2.64
N GLU A 142 0.19 -17.53 2.82
CA GLU A 142 -0.99 -17.41 1.95
C GLU A 142 -1.66 -16.02 2.11
N LYS A 143 -1.81 -15.54 3.36
CA LYS A 143 -2.33 -14.19 3.65
C LYS A 143 -1.48 -13.12 3.00
N GLN A 144 -0.17 -13.25 3.09
CA GLN A 144 0.78 -12.32 2.48
C GLN A 144 0.62 -12.30 0.94
N ARG A 145 0.59 -13.46 0.29
CA ARG A 145 0.40 -13.54 -1.17
C ARG A 145 -0.95 -12.95 -1.59
N ALA A 146 -2.02 -13.17 -0.82
CA ALA A 146 -3.32 -12.55 -1.06
C ALA A 146 -3.27 -11.02 -0.93
N ALA A 147 -2.57 -10.49 0.09
CA ALA A 147 -2.37 -9.05 0.27
C ALA A 147 -1.55 -8.42 -0.87
N ILE A 148 -0.51 -9.13 -1.35
CA ILE A 148 0.27 -8.70 -2.51
C ILE A 148 -0.60 -8.70 -3.77
N ALA A 149 -1.36 -9.77 -4.03
CA ALA A 149 -2.28 -9.84 -5.16
C ALA A 149 -3.29 -8.70 -5.13
N ARG A 150 -3.90 -8.42 -3.96
CA ARG A 150 -4.82 -7.29 -3.78
C ARG A 150 -4.16 -5.95 -4.09
N ALA A 151 -2.90 -5.76 -3.72
CA ALA A 151 -2.18 -4.53 -4.02
C ALA A 151 -1.85 -4.37 -5.52
N LEU A 152 -1.61 -5.48 -6.22
CA LEU A 152 -1.20 -5.50 -7.62
C LEU A 152 -2.37 -5.46 -8.61
N ILE A 153 -3.55 -5.95 -8.25
CA ILE A 153 -4.70 -6.10 -9.18
C ILE A 153 -5.12 -4.77 -9.83
N VAL A 154 -4.88 -3.65 -9.16
CA VAL A 154 -5.18 -2.32 -9.70
C VAL A 154 -4.07 -1.77 -10.61
N ARG A 155 -2.99 -2.53 -10.83
CA ARG A 155 -1.80 -2.11 -11.61
C ARG A 155 -1.27 -0.76 -11.13
N PRO A 156 -0.87 -0.65 -9.85
CA PRO A 156 -0.51 0.62 -9.25
C PRO A 156 0.73 1.23 -9.91
N GLU A 157 0.80 2.56 -9.95
CA GLU A 157 1.99 3.31 -10.36
C GLU A 157 3.04 3.37 -9.24
N LEU A 158 2.59 3.27 -7.98
CA LEU A 158 3.43 3.23 -6.80
C LEU A 158 2.99 2.07 -5.90
N LEU A 159 3.90 1.13 -5.65
CA LEU A 159 3.70 0.03 -4.69
C LEU A 159 4.49 0.31 -3.43
N LEU A 160 3.82 0.25 -2.29
CA LEU A 160 4.42 0.38 -0.96
C LEU A 160 4.25 -0.93 -0.20
N ALA A 161 5.30 -1.37 0.47
CA ALA A 161 5.26 -2.54 1.32
C ALA A 161 5.88 -2.22 2.69
N ASP A 162 5.13 -2.41 3.77
CA ASP A 162 5.58 -2.22 5.14
C ASP A 162 5.93 -3.59 5.73
N GLU A 163 7.22 -3.87 5.89
CA GLU A 163 7.78 -5.14 6.40
C GLU A 163 7.18 -6.40 5.75
N PRO A 164 7.20 -6.50 4.39
CA PRO A 164 6.47 -7.56 3.68
C PRO A 164 6.98 -8.97 3.94
N THR A 165 8.13 -9.13 4.59
CA THR A 165 8.73 -10.44 4.93
C THR A 165 8.70 -10.74 6.42
N GLY A 166 8.19 -9.84 7.26
CA GLY A 166 8.22 -9.96 8.72
C GLY A 166 7.44 -11.15 9.30
N ASN A 167 6.53 -11.74 8.51
CA ASN A 167 5.70 -12.87 8.91
C ASN A 167 5.94 -14.14 8.05
N VAL A 168 7.06 -14.19 7.30
CA VAL A 168 7.45 -15.38 6.52
C VAL A 168 8.51 -16.12 7.31
N ASP A 169 8.25 -17.40 7.62
CA ASP A 169 9.25 -18.28 8.19
C ASP A 169 10.48 -18.33 7.25
N PRO A 170 11.69 -18.11 7.78
CA PRO A 170 12.90 -18.22 6.99
C PRO A 170 13.26 -19.71 6.79
N ASN A 171 12.55 -20.42 5.91
CA ASN A 171 12.92 -21.75 5.41
C ASN A 171 13.22 -21.69 3.94
#